data_7a096d617e3369072a96e26ea4ed5e4b
#
_entry.id   7a096d617e3369072a96e26ea4ed5e4b
#
_cell.length_a   1.000
_cell.length_b   1.000
_cell.length_c   1.000
_cell.angle_alpha   90.00
_cell.angle_beta   90.00
_cell.angle_gamma   90.00
#
_symmetry.space_group_name_H-M   'P 1'
#
loop_
_entity.id
_entity.type
_entity.pdbx_description
1 polymer ?
#
loop_
_entity_poly.entity_id
_entity_poly.type
_entity_poly.pdbx_seq_one_letter_code
_entity_poly.pdbx_strand_id
1 'polypeptide(L)'
;MLFRSGLCALAFSIHMTLLGEKGLRELAAVNHANACVAADRLAQIPGVELVNTSFFNEFTLKLPKEARPIVRALADKGVLGGVSLGRLYPDDGAIEHGLVVAVTETVSAEDIETFAVSLAEALGAEALA
;
A
#
# COMPACT_ATOMS: atom_id res chain seq x y z
N MET A 1 -13.81 -17.84 21.52
CA MET A 1 -13.10 -16.73 20.89
C MET A 1 -11.69 -16.49 21.45
N LEU A 2 -11.39 -16.94 22.65
CA LEU A 2 -10.08 -16.82 23.33
C LEU A 2 -8.92 -17.60 22.68
N PHE A 3 -9.20 -18.71 22.03
CA PHE A 3 -8.14 -19.58 21.44
C PHE A 3 -7.45 -18.99 20.18
N ARG A 4 -8.14 -18.20 19.37
CA ARG A 4 -7.55 -17.55 18.19
C ARG A 4 -6.49 -16.51 18.56
N SER A 5 -6.79 -15.68 19.58
CA SER A 5 -5.84 -14.66 20.07
C SER A 5 -4.59 -15.27 20.69
N GLY A 6 -4.74 -16.41 21.42
CA GLY A 6 -3.61 -17.13 22.00
C GLY A 6 -2.67 -17.71 20.94
N LEU A 7 -3.21 -18.29 19.86
CA LEU A 7 -2.42 -18.82 18.75
C LEU A 7 -1.68 -17.69 18.00
N CYS A 8 -2.34 -16.56 17.76
CA CYS A 8 -1.71 -15.41 17.13
C CYS A 8 -0.59 -14.83 18.02
N ALA A 9 -0.80 -14.74 19.33
CA ALA A 9 0.22 -14.28 20.27
C ALA A 9 1.44 -15.23 20.31
N LEU A 10 1.21 -16.54 20.25
CA LEU A 10 2.28 -17.53 20.17
C LEU A 10 3.06 -17.40 18.86
N ALA A 11 2.37 -17.31 17.72
CA ALA A 11 3.00 -17.11 16.42
C ALA A 11 3.84 -15.84 16.36
N PHE A 12 3.32 -14.73 16.92
CA PHE A 12 4.06 -13.48 17.07
C PHE A 12 5.33 -13.65 17.91
N SER A 13 5.22 -14.30 19.08
CA SER A 13 6.36 -14.51 19.98
C SER A 13 7.45 -15.36 19.33
N ILE A 14 7.06 -16.43 18.60
CA ILE A 14 8.00 -17.28 17.85
C ILE A 14 8.69 -16.45 16.75
N HIS A 15 7.93 -15.70 15.98
CA HIS A 15 8.46 -14.87 14.89
C HIS A 15 9.47 -13.82 15.41
N MET A 16 9.09 -13.10 16.47
CA MET A 16 9.97 -12.14 17.14
C MET A 16 11.27 -12.77 17.67
N THR A 17 11.17 -13.97 18.24
CA THR A 17 12.33 -14.70 18.77
C THR A 17 13.27 -15.15 17.66
N LEU A 18 12.73 -15.62 16.54
CA LEU A 18 13.52 -16.05 15.38
C LEU A 18 14.23 -14.90 14.68
N LEU A 19 13.57 -13.75 14.54
CA LEU A 19 14.20 -12.56 13.97
C LEU A 19 15.27 -11.94 14.87
N GLY A 20 14.99 -11.88 16.17
CA GLY A 20 15.82 -11.17 17.11
C GLY A 20 15.91 -9.66 16.84
N GLU A 21 16.73 -8.94 17.58
CA GLU A 21 16.88 -7.48 17.44
C GLU A 21 17.40 -7.10 16.04
N LYS A 22 18.40 -7.81 15.55
CA LYS A 22 19.01 -7.53 14.25
C LYS A 22 18.03 -7.76 13.13
N GLY A 23 17.36 -8.91 13.11
CA GLY A 23 16.38 -9.24 12.06
C GLY A 23 15.19 -8.28 12.04
N LEU A 24 14.71 -7.82 13.20
CA LEU A 24 13.64 -6.82 13.27
C LEU A 24 14.06 -5.47 12.70
N ARG A 25 15.29 -5.02 13.00
CA ARG A 25 15.79 -3.75 12.43
C ARG A 25 15.97 -3.84 10.93
N GLU A 26 16.51 -4.94 10.42
CA GLU A 26 16.67 -5.19 8.99
C GLU A 26 15.31 -5.26 8.28
N LEU A 27 14.34 -5.98 8.84
CA LEU A 27 13.00 -6.07 8.32
C LEU A 27 12.32 -4.68 8.24
N ALA A 28 12.42 -3.89 9.30
CA ALA A 28 11.88 -2.54 9.34
C ALA A 28 12.53 -1.63 8.28
N ALA A 29 13.85 -1.74 8.09
CA ALA A 29 14.56 -0.97 7.07
C ALA A 29 14.12 -1.35 5.66
N VAL A 30 13.93 -2.63 5.37
CA VAL A 30 13.44 -3.11 4.06
C VAL A 30 12.01 -2.63 3.81
N ASN A 31 11.11 -2.75 4.79
CA ASN A 31 9.74 -2.25 4.68
C ASN A 31 9.70 -0.78 4.32
N HIS A 32 10.47 0.03 5.03
CA HIS A 32 10.51 1.47 4.77
C HIS A 32 11.13 1.80 3.41
N ALA A 33 12.23 1.15 3.03
CA ALA A 33 12.87 1.35 1.74
C ALA A 33 11.92 1.01 0.58
N ASN A 34 11.23 -0.13 0.63
CA ASN A 34 10.25 -0.52 -0.38
C ASN A 34 9.08 0.47 -0.45
N ALA A 35 8.61 0.96 0.70
CA ALA A 35 7.55 1.96 0.74
C ALA A 35 7.98 3.28 0.12
N CYS A 36 9.21 3.75 0.35
CA CYS A 36 9.73 4.95 -0.31
C CYS A 36 9.80 4.79 -1.83
N VAL A 37 10.34 3.65 -2.31
CA VAL A 37 10.40 3.35 -3.75
C VAL A 37 9.00 3.33 -4.36
N ALA A 38 8.03 2.69 -3.71
CA ALA A 38 6.66 2.63 -4.18
C ALA A 38 6.00 4.02 -4.20
N ALA A 39 6.18 4.82 -3.15
CA ALA A 39 5.62 6.16 -3.07
C ALA A 39 6.18 7.07 -4.18
N ASP A 40 7.50 7.05 -4.38
CA ASP A 40 8.16 7.81 -5.44
C ASP A 40 7.69 7.39 -6.84
N ARG A 41 7.56 6.08 -7.07
CA ARG A 41 7.11 5.55 -8.36
C ARG A 41 5.66 5.87 -8.67
N LEU A 42 4.78 5.75 -7.68
CA LEU A 42 3.35 6.03 -7.84
C LEU A 42 3.07 7.53 -7.98
N ALA A 43 3.84 8.38 -7.32
CA ALA A 43 3.73 9.84 -7.45
C ALA A 43 4.15 10.37 -8.83
N GLN A 44 4.84 9.57 -9.65
CA GLN A 44 5.17 9.92 -11.03
C GLN A 44 3.98 9.78 -11.99
N ILE A 45 2.91 9.10 -11.57
CA ILE A 45 1.70 8.92 -12.39
C ILE A 45 0.97 10.28 -12.48
N PRO A 46 0.63 10.77 -13.68
CA PRO A 46 -0.03 12.06 -13.84
C PRO A 46 -1.33 12.18 -13.02
N GLY A 47 -1.42 13.21 -12.21
CA GLY A 47 -2.58 13.49 -11.36
C GLY A 47 -2.62 12.71 -10.04
N VAL A 48 -1.61 11.90 -9.73
CA VAL A 48 -1.45 11.23 -8.44
C VAL A 48 -0.56 12.08 -7.54
N GLU A 49 -1.01 12.34 -6.32
CA GLU A 49 -0.29 13.15 -5.33
C GLU A 49 -0.06 12.33 -4.06
N LEU A 50 1.15 12.38 -3.49
CA LEU A 50 1.45 11.83 -2.18
C LEU A 50 0.96 12.81 -1.10
N VAL A 51 0.06 12.35 -0.22
CA VAL A 51 -0.52 13.20 0.83
C VAL A 51 0.41 13.33 2.03
N ASN A 52 1.10 12.27 2.41
CA ASN A 52 1.94 12.23 3.59
C ASN A 52 3.31 12.85 3.34
N THR A 53 3.75 13.72 4.24
CA THR A 53 5.13 14.27 4.25
C THR A 53 6.12 13.32 4.92
N SER A 54 5.63 12.43 5.77
CA SER A 54 6.41 11.36 6.40
C SER A 54 5.53 10.15 6.65
N PHE A 55 6.09 8.96 6.51
CA PHE A 55 5.41 7.67 6.72
C PHE A 55 6.45 6.59 7.04
N PHE A 56 6.01 5.43 7.51
CA PHE A 56 6.89 4.29 7.70
C PHE A 56 6.75 3.30 6.52
N ASN A 57 5.64 2.58 6.43
CA ASN A 57 5.36 1.61 5.37
C ASN A 57 3.93 1.73 4.81
N GLU A 58 3.17 2.68 5.32
CA GLU A 58 1.84 3.01 4.84
C GLU A 58 1.77 4.50 4.47
N PHE A 59 1.20 4.80 3.33
CA PHE A 59 1.01 6.16 2.85
C PHE A 59 -0.30 6.31 2.10
N THR A 60 -0.74 7.54 1.93
CA THR A 60 -1.98 7.87 1.22
C THR A 60 -1.65 8.60 -0.07
N LEU A 61 -2.23 8.13 -1.15
CA LEU A 61 -2.26 8.81 -2.44
C LEU A 61 -3.60 9.51 -2.61
N LYS A 62 -3.58 10.71 -3.16
CA LYS A 62 -4.75 11.38 -3.69
C LYS A 62 -4.79 11.15 -5.20
N LEU A 63 -5.87 10.54 -5.66
CA LEU A 63 -6.08 10.21 -7.06
C LEU A 63 -6.89 11.32 -7.76
N PRO A 64 -6.77 11.46 -9.09
CA PRO A 64 -7.61 12.39 -9.87
C PRO A 64 -9.09 11.97 -9.97
N LYS A 65 -9.39 10.72 -9.59
CA LYS A 65 -10.72 10.12 -9.61
C LYS A 65 -11.04 9.45 -8.27
N GLU A 66 -12.31 9.14 -8.03
CA GLU A 66 -12.74 8.35 -6.87
C GLU A 66 -11.95 7.04 -6.76
N ALA A 67 -11.39 6.75 -5.58
CA ALA A 67 -10.49 5.60 -5.38
C ALA A 67 -11.23 4.26 -5.40
N ARG A 68 -12.51 4.20 -5.01
CA ARG A 68 -13.25 2.92 -4.91
C ARG A 68 -13.39 2.17 -6.23
N PRO A 69 -13.78 2.80 -7.37
CA PRO A 69 -13.81 2.13 -8.67
C PRO A 69 -12.41 1.70 -9.14
N ILE A 70 -11.39 2.51 -8.84
CA ILE A 70 -9.99 2.21 -9.19
C ILE A 70 -9.50 0.95 -8.46
N VAL A 71 -9.76 0.85 -7.14
CA VAL A 71 -9.41 -0.36 -6.36
C VAL A 71 -10.07 -1.61 -6.92
N ARG A 72 -11.32 -1.52 -7.41
CA ARG A 72 -12.00 -2.64 -8.07
C ARG A 72 -11.32 -3.02 -9.38
N ALA A 73 -11.02 -2.04 -10.23
CA ALA A 73 -10.37 -2.29 -11.51
C ALA A 73 -8.98 -2.92 -11.34
N LEU A 74 -8.24 -2.54 -10.29
CA LEU A 74 -6.97 -3.16 -9.91
C LEU A 74 -7.18 -4.62 -9.47
N ALA A 75 -8.18 -4.88 -8.61
CA ALA A 75 -8.47 -6.22 -8.13
C ALA A 75 -8.89 -7.17 -9.27
N ASP A 76 -9.64 -6.69 -10.27
CA ASP A 76 -10.01 -7.46 -11.47
C ASP A 76 -8.78 -7.87 -12.29
N LYS A 77 -7.67 -7.14 -12.18
CA LYS A 77 -6.35 -7.47 -12.76
C LYS A 77 -5.46 -8.30 -11.83
N GLY A 78 -5.95 -8.68 -10.65
CA GLY A 78 -5.19 -9.42 -9.64
C GLY A 78 -4.25 -8.55 -8.81
N VAL A 79 -4.38 -7.22 -8.85
CA VAL A 79 -3.55 -6.29 -8.09
C VAL A 79 -4.32 -5.76 -6.89
N LEU A 80 -3.84 -6.05 -5.68
CA LEU A 80 -4.39 -5.52 -4.42
C LEU A 80 -3.70 -4.18 -4.08
N GLY A 81 -4.11 -3.12 -4.76
CA GLY A 81 -3.44 -1.81 -4.72
C GLY A 81 -3.69 -0.97 -3.46
N GLY A 82 -4.50 -1.44 -2.50
CA GLY A 82 -4.75 -0.69 -1.27
C GLY A 82 -6.22 -0.55 -0.91
N VAL A 83 -6.53 0.40 -0.03
CA VAL A 83 -7.87 0.63 0.51
C VAL A 83 -8.32 2.06 0.21
N SER A 84 -9.50 2.22 -0.41
CA SER A 84 -10.12 3.53 -0.61
C SER A 84 -10.52 4.17 0.72
N LEU A 85 -10.16 5.43 0.95
CA LEU A 85 -10.61 6.20 2.13
C LEU A 85 -12.13 6.36 2.16
N GLY A 86 -12.80 6.49 1.02
CA GLY A 86 -14.26 6.53 0.96
C GLY A 86 -14.93 5.22 1.40
N ARG A 87 -14.19 4.10 1.49
CA ARG A 87 -14.67 2.87 2.14
C ARG A 87 -14.58 2.94 3.66
N LEU A 88 -13.51 3.56 4.16
CA LEU A 88 -13.25 3.69 5.61
C LEU A 88 -14.10 4.79 6.24
N TYR A 89 -14.36 5.83 5.49
CA TYR A 89 -15.13 7.02 5.92
C TYR A 89 -16.23 7.34 4.90
N PRO A 90 -17.31 6.55 4.87
CA PRO A 90 -18.35 6.65 3.82
C PRO A 90 -19.14 7.97 3.84
N ASP A 91 -19.14 8.68 4.95
CA ASP A 91 -19.87 9.93 5.13
C ASP A 91 -19.03 11.18 4.81
N ASP A 92 -17.74 11.00 4.45
CA ASP A 92 -16.83 12.09 4.10
C ASP A 92 -16.45 12.06 2.62
N GLY A 93 -17.24 12.75 1.80
CA GLY A 93 -16.98 12.87 0.36
C GLY A 93 -15.71 13.64 0.00
N ALA A 94 -15.12 14.39 0.95
CA ALA A 94 -13.90 15.15 0.67
C ALA A 94 -12.66 14.27 0.49
N ILE A 95 -12.69 13.03 1.00
CA ILE A 95 -11.55 12.10 0.96
C ILE A 95 -11.78 10.86 0.07
N GLU A 96 -12.87 10.82 -0.70
CA GLU A 96 -13.21 9.68 -1.56
C GLU A 96 -12.16 9.38 -2.64
N HIS A 97 -11.31 10.36 -2.99
CA HIS A 97 -10.17 10.24 -3.90
C HIS A 97 -8.92 9.65 -3.22
N GLY A 98 -8.97 9.42 -1.92
CA GLY A 98 -7.84 8.90 -1.15
C GLY A 98 -7.68 7.38 -1.28
N LEU A 99 -6.46 6.94 -1.59
CA LEU A 99 -6.05 5.54 -1.63
C LEU A 99 -4.94 5.31 -0.60
N VAL A 100 -5.20 4.50 0.42
CA VAL A 100 -4.19 4.06 1.40
C VAL A 100 -3.46 2.86 0.83
N VAL A 101 -2.15 2.97 0.75
CA VAL A 101 -1.23 1.93 0.24
C VAL A 101 -0.34 1.46 1.38
N ALA A 102 -0.17 0.15 1.52
CA ALA A 102 0.76 -0.48 2.45
C ALA A 102 1.77 -1.32 1.68
N VAL A 103 3.06 -1.15 1.99
CA VAL A 103 4.16 -1.86 1.35
C VAL A 103 5.03 -2.51 2.42
N THR A 104 5.38 -3.77 2.21
CA THR A 104 6.19 -4.54 3.16
C THR A 104 7.39 -5.21 2.47
N GLU A 105 8.15 -5.98 3.23
CA GLU A 105 9.30 -6.75 2.74
C GLU A 105 8.93 -7.81 1.70
N THR A 106 7.66 -8.20 1.65
CA THR A 106 7.18 -9.20 0.69
C THR A 106 6.91 -8.63 -0.70
N VAL A 107 6.94 -7.31 -0.85
CA VAL A 107 6.69 -6.63 -2.12
C VAL A 107 8.00 -6.49 -2.89
N SER A 108 8.05 -7.04 -4.09
CA SER A 108 9.20 -6.93 -4.99
C SER A 108 9.16 -5.64 -5.84
N ALA A 109 10.28 -5.30 -6.48
CA ALA A 109 10.32 -4.20 -7.44
C ALA A 109 9.38 -4.42 -8.64
N GLU A 110 9.20 -5.68 -9.06
CA GLU A 110 8.28 -6.05 -10.13
C GLU A 110 6.81 -5.84 -9.71
N ASP A 111 6.47 -6.13 -8.45
CA ASP A 111 5.13 -5.89 -7.91
C ASP A 111 4.83 -4.38 -7.88
N ILE A 112 5.80 -3.56 -7.48
CA ILE A 112 5.67 -2.10 -7.47
C ILE A 112 5.41 -1.57 -8.89
N GLU A 113 6.16 -2.05 -9.87
CA GLU A 113 5.99 -1.64 -11.26
C GLU A 113 4.65 -2.12 -11.82
N THR A 114 4.27 -3.37 -11.55
CA THR A 114 2.97 -3.93 -11.95
C THR A 114 1.81 -3.09 -11.38
N PHE A 115 1.93 -2.68 -10.12
CA PHE A 115 0.95 -1.82 -9.49
C PHE A 115 0.93 -0.43 -10.15
N ALA A 116 2.09 0.19 -10.41
CA ALA A 116 2.17 1.51 -11.04
C ALA A 116 1.55 1.53 -12.44
N VAL A 117 1.88 0.55 -13.28
CA VAL A 117 1.30 0.40 -14.61
C VAL A 117 -0.20 0.19 -14.54
N SER A 118 -0.66 -0.75 -13.70
CA SER A 118 -2.08 -1.06 -13.55
C SER A 118 -2.89 0.13 -13.02
N LEU A 119 -2.31 0.92 -12.13
CA LEU A 119 -2.93 2.13 -11.59
C LEU A 119 -3.04 3.22 -12.67
N ALA A 120 -1.96 3.45 -13.44
CA ALA A 120 -1.97 4.40 -14.55
C ALA A 120 -3.05 4.04 -15.60
N GLU A 121 -3.15 2.79 -15.98
CA GLU A 121 -4.18 2.30 -16.89
C GLU A 121 -5.59 2.49 -16.33
N ALA A 122 -5.82 2.16 -15.05
CA ALA A 122 -7.11 2.33 -14.40
C ALA A 122 -7.53 3.81 -14.31
N LEU A 123 -6.57 4.71 -14.19
CA LEU A 123 -6.78 6.15 -14.22
C LEU A 123 -6.99 6.69 -15.65
N GLY A 124 -6.67 5.93 -16.68
CA GLY A 124 -6.67 6.36 -18.08
C GLY A 124 -5.53 7.33 -18.40
N ALA A 125 -4.45 7.29 -17.63
CA ALA A 125 -3.22 7.99 -17.93
C ALA A 125 -2.45 7.21 -19.02
N GLU A 126 -1.80 7.93 -19.95
CA GLU A 126 -0.88 7.28 -20.88
C GLU A 126 0.24 6.61 -20.09
N ALA A 127 0.62 5.39 -20.50
CA ALA A 127 1.68 4.64 -19.85
C ALA A 127 2.96 5.49 -19.84
N LEU A 128 3.54 5.66 -18.66
CA LEU A 128 4.85 6.29 -18.51
C LEU A 128 5.89 5.39 -19.23
N ALA A 129 6.48 5.92 -20.29
CA ALA A 129 7.56 5.30 -21.03
C ALA A 129 8.85 5.21 -20.20
#